data_60867c85bb3783340a489e8d67ee5ecf
#
_entry.id   60867c85bb3783340a489e8d67ee5ecf
#
_cell.length_a   1.000
_cell.length_b   1.000
_cell.length_c   1.000
_cell.angle_alpha   90.00
_cell.angle_beta   90.00
_cell.angle_gamma   90.00
#
_symmetry.space_group_name_H-M   'P 1'
#
loop_
_entity.id
_entity.type
_entity.pdbx_description
1 polymer ?
#
loop_
_entity_poly.entity_id
_entity_poly.type
_entity_poly.pdbx_seq_one_letter_code
_entity_poly.pdbx_strand_id
1 'polypeptide(L)'
;MSRLEDSPLRKYFRVGEEIKIPSHPHEHEVPSPAIFLTGRDVPAAPGFRLATFAITAPFEMVHETHTHDFDQYLAFFGGDMRNMLDLGGEVEFAMGEEGEDLATFVFTVPFTVYIPAGMRHCPLRYTRVDDPARPIIHQDLVFTGEYIRKPAS
;
A
#
# COMPACT_ATOMS: atom_id res chain seq x y z
N MET A 1 27.26 -23.38 9.80
CA MET A 1 26.28 -22.40 9.27
C MET A 1 26.93 -21.03 9.24
N SER A 2 27.05 -20.41 8.06
CA SER A 2 27.54 -19.03 7.93
C SER A 2 26.50 -18.07 8.53
N ARG A 3 26.95 -17.08 9.30
CA ARG A 3 26.05 -16.01 9.78
C ARG A 3 25.80 -15.05 8.63
N LEU A 4 24.58 -14.57 8.51
CA LEU A 4 24.20 -13.62 7.44
C LEU A 4 25.07 -12.34 7.50
N GLU A 5 25.38 -11.87 8.70
CA GLU A 5 26.16 -10.64 8.93
C GLU A 5 27.58 -10.72 8.34
N ASP A 6 28.15 -11.93 8.27
CA ASP A 6 29.49 -12.17 7.76
C ASP A 6 29.50 -12.52 6.25
N SER A 7 28.32 -12.56 5.63
CA SER A 7 28.17 -12.98 4.24
C SER A 7 28.27 -11.80 3.25
N PRO A 8 28.97 -11.96 2.11
CA PRO A 8 28.94 -10.98 1.02
C PRO A 8 27.51 -10.79 0.46
N LEU A 9 26.60 -11.72 0.72
CA LEU A 9 25.19 -11.64 0.32
C LEU A 9 24.36 -10.75 1.24
N ARG A 10 24.88 -10.31 2.41
CA ARG A 10 24.17 -9.45 3.37
C ARG A 10 23.52 -8.22 2.74
N LYS A 11 24.16 -7.64 1.75
CA LYS A 11 23.68 -6.45 1.03
C LYS A 11 22.32 -6.63 0.34
N TYR A 12 21.90 -7.87 0.07
CA TYR A 12 20.60 -8.17 -0.56
C TYR A 12 19.46 -8.36 0.47
N PHE A 13 19.78 -8.35 1.76
CA PHE A 13 18.80 -8.59 2.81
C PHE A 13 18.49 -7.30 3.57
N ARG A 14 17.25 -7.19 4.00
CA ARG A 14 16.78 -6.25 5.04
C ARG A 14 16.16 -7.09 6.12
N VAL A 15 16.57 -6.91 7.37
CA VAL A 15 16.24 -7.82 8.46
C VAL A 15 15.77 -7.06 9.70
N GLY A 16 14.69 -7.52 10.31
CA GLY A 16 14.16 -6.92 11.53
C GLY A 16 13.78 -5.45 11.35
N GLU A 17 14.36 -4.57 12.12
CA GLU A 17 14.05 -3.14 12.07
C GLU A 17 14.40 -2.44 10.74
N GLU A 18 15.27 -3.03 9.94
CA GLU A 18 15.66 -2.48 8.63
C GLU A 18 14.53 -2.50 7.60
N ILE A 19 13.48 -3.30 7.81
CA ILE A 19 12.30 -3.35 6.93
C ILE A 19 11.26 -2.29 7.26
N LYS A 20 11.42 -1.58 8.39
CA LYS A 20 10.55 -0.46 8.73
C LYS A 20 10.99 0.80 8.01
N ILE A 21 10.05 1.61 7.59
CA ILE A 21 10.39 2.99 7.25
C ILE A 21 10.33 3.84 8.52
N PRO A 22 11.31 4.73 8.71
CA PRO A 22 11.39 5.58 9.90
C PRO A 22 10.22 6.58 9.99
N SER A 23 9.65 6.97 8.86
CA SER A 23 8.46 7.83 8.80
C SER A 23 7.70 7.60 7.51
N HIS A 24 6.39 7.77 7.54
CA HIS A 24 5.52 7.78 6.38
C HIS A 24 4.35 8.76 6.59
N PRO A 25 3.68 9.23 5.52
CA PRO A 25 2.67 10.29 5.64
C PRO A 25 1.47 9.93 6.50
N HIS A 26 1.27 8.66 6.82
CA HIS A 26 0.13 8.15 7.60
C HIS A 26 0.55 7.59 8.97
N GLU A 27 1.69 7.99 9.53
CA GLU A 27 2.21 7.42 10.79
C GLU A 27 1.31 7.68 12.00
N HIS A 28 0.45 8.69 11.93
CA HIS A 28 -0.51 9.00 12.99
C HIS A 28 -1.79 8.15 12.92
N GLU A 29 -2.19 7.74 11.72
CA GLU A 29 -3.40 6.95 11.46
C GLU A 29 -3.12 5.46 11.41
N VAL A 30 -1.92 5.07 10.99
CA VAL A 30 -1.47 3.68 10.91
C VAL A 30 -0.53 3.40 12.09
N PRO A 31 -1.04 2.84 13.19
CA PRO A 31 -0.27 2.71 14.44
C PRO A 31 0.85 1.68 14.38
N SER A 32 0.78 0.73 13.47
CA SER A 32 1.85 -0.23 13.24
C SER A 32 2.89 0.33 12.29
N PRO A 33 4.17 -0.04 12.44
CA PRO A 33 5.17 0.36 11.46
C PRO A 33 4.75 -0.17 10.09
N ALA A 34 4.76 0.70 9.09
CA ALA A 34 4.63 0.26 7.72
C ALA A 34 5.87 -0.55 7.33
N ILE A 35 5.66 -1.63 6.61
CA ILE A 35 6.73 -2.48 6.10
C ILE A 35 6.95 -2.13 4.65
N PHE A 36 8.20 -1.85 4.29
CA PHE A 36 8.57 -1.50 2.93
C PHE A 36 9.63 -2.45 2.39
N LEU A 37 9.43 -2.81 1.14
CA LEU A 37 10.45 -3.42 0.30
C LEU A 37 10.61 -2.53 -0.92
N THR A 38 11.80 -1.99 -1.13
CA THR A 38 12.08 -1.12 -2.27
C THR A 38 13.32 -1.58 -3.01
N GLY A 39 13.30 -1.44 -4.33
CA GLY A 39 14.46 -1.69 -5.16
C GLY A 39 15.59 -0.68 -4.93
N ARG A 40 15.28 0.51 -4.41
CA ARG A 40 16.28 1.55 -4.14
C ARG A 40 17.33 1.12 -3.13
N ASP A 41 16.93 0.35 -2.10
CA ASP A 41 17.80 -0.03 -0.99
C ASP A 41 18.54 -1.35 -1.23
N VAL A 42 18.31 -2.00 -2.36
CA VAL A 42 18.93 -3.27 -2.73
C VAL A 42 19.75 -3.08 -4.01
N PRO A 43 21.08 -3.31 -3.97
CA PRO A 43 21.93 -3.11 -5.13
C PRO A 43 21.47 -3.92 -6.35
N ALA A 44 21.42 -3.28 -7.52
CA ALA A 44 20.99 -3.84 -8.79
C ALA A 44 19.54 -4.37 -8.85
N ALA A 45 18.71 -4.07 -7.85
CA ALA A 45 17.29 -4.38 -7.94
C ALA A 45 16.58 -3.43 -8.92
N PRO A 46 15.56 -3.91 -9.65
CA PRO A 46 14.72 -3.03 -10.45
C PRO A 46 14.00 -1.99 -9.58
N GLY A 47 13.67 -0.84 -10.14
CA GLY A 47 12.89 0.19 -9.45
C GLY A 47 11.49 -0.34 -9.18
N PHE A 48 11.21 -0.72 -7.94
CA PHE A 48 9.88 -1.05 -7.46
C PHE A 48 9.75 -0.69 -5.98
N ARG A 49 8.51 -0.60 -5.50
CA ARG A 49 8.20 -0.43 -4.09
C ARG A 49 6.97 -1.25 -3.74
N LEU A 50 7.06 -2.00 -2.67
CA LEU A 50 5.93 -2.65 -2.01
C LEU A 50 5.80 -2.07 -0.60
N ALA A 51 4.67 -1.41 -0.34
CA ALA A 51 4.28 -0.97 0.99
C ALA A 51 3.22 -1.90 1.56
N THR A 52 3.25 -2.17 2.86
CA THR A 52 2.23 -2.92 3.56
C THR A 52 1.82 -2.16 4.81
N PHE A 53 0.53 -1.87 4.91
CA PHE A 53 -0.09 -1.13 6.02
C PHE A 53 -1.12 -2.01 6.72
N ALA A 54 -1.14 -1.97 8.04
CA ALA A 54 -2.20 -2.55 8.87
C ALA A 54 -3.15 -1.43 9.30
N ILE A 55 -4.35 -1.43 8.78
CA ILE A 55 -5.36 -0.41 9.03
C ILE A 55 -6.22 -0.86 10.21
N THR A 56 -6.05 -0.21 11.35
CA THR A 56 -6.68 -0.59 12.62
C THR A 56 -7.83 0.31 13.03
N ALA A 57 -8.05 1.42 12.32
CA ALA A 57 -9.14 2.36 12.58
C ALA A 57 -9.61 3.03 11.27
N PRO A 58 -10.85 3.52 11.21
CA PRO A 58 -11.34 4.29 10.07
C PRO A 58 -10.56 5.60 9.90
N PHE A 59 -10.19 5.93 8.65
CA PHE A 59 -9.63 7.23 8.28
C PHE A 59 -9.60 7.40 6.75
N GLU A 60 -9.38 8.62 6.30
CA GLU A 60 -9.15 8.93 4.88
C GLU A 60 -7.65 8.95 4.60
N MET A 61 -7.15 7.93 3.91
CA MET A 61 -5.73 7.79 3.62
C MET A 61 -5.27 8.76 2.52
N VAL A 62 -6.11 8.96 1.51
CA VAL A 62 -5.83 9.88 0.41
C VAL A 62 -7.10 10.65 0.08
N HIS A 63 -7.07 11.96 0.26
CA HIS A 63 -8.20 12.84 0.00
C HIS A 63 -8.30 13.24 -1.47
N GLU A 64 -7.17 13.64 -2.06
CA GLU A 64 -7.14 14.26 -3.38
C GLU A 64 -7.09 13.25 -4.51
N THR A 65 -7.90 13.48 -5.54
CA THR A 65 -7.78 12.77 -6.81
C THR A 65 -6.48 13.14 -7.50
N HIS A 66 -5.75 12.15 -7.96
CA HIS A 66 -4.46 12.32 -8.61
C HIS A 66 -4.20 11.24 -9.65
N THR A 67 -3.08 11.39 -10.37
CA THR A 67 -2.57 10.40 -11.33
C THR A 67 -1.09 10.12 -11.04
N HIS A 68 -0.59 9.04 -11.61
CA HIS A 68 0.84 8.71 -11.68
C HIS A 68 1.26 8.47 -13.12
N ASP A 69 2.57 8.54 -13.39
CA ASP A 69 3.17 8.15 -14.66
C ASP A 69 3.74 6.72 -14.63
N PHE A 70 3.30 5.92 -13.69
CA PHE A 70 3.67 4.51 -13.51
C PHE A 70 2.43 3.68 -13.16
N ASP A 71 2.53 2.38 -13.40
CA ASP A 71 1.51 1.42 -13.02
C ASP A 71 1.56 1.14 -11.52
N GLN A 72 0.38 0.99 -10.92
CA GLN A 72 0.20 0.70 -9.51
C GLN A 72 -0.76 -0.47 -9.31
N TYR A 73 -0.46 -1.31 -8.33
CA TYR A 73 -1.35 -2.37 -7.88
C TYR A 73 -1.64 -2.18 -6.41
N LEU A 74 -2.93 -2.17 -6.07
CA LEU A 74 -3.37 -2.19 -4.68
C LEU A 74 -4.03 -3.51 -4.36
N ALA A 75 -3.81 -4.02 -3.15
CA ALA A 75 -4.50 -5.17 -2.62
C ALA A 75 -5.03 -4.85 -1.21
N PHE A 76 -6.25 -5.26 -0.95
CA PHE A 76 -6.93 -5.09 0.33
C PHE A 76 -7.48 -6.44 0.78
N PHE A 77 -7.10 -6.90 1.96
CA PHE A 77 -7.53 -8.19 2.48
C PHE A 77 -7.55 -8.18 4.01
N GLY A 78 -8.15 -9.22 4.61
CA GLY A 78 -8.27 -9.30 6.05
C GLY A 78 -6.97 -9.68 6.76
N GLY A 79 -6.75 -9.11 7.93
CA GLY A 79 -5.62 -9.38 8.80
C GLY A 79 -5.75 -10.65 9.64
N ASP A 80 -6.86 -11.37 9.55
CA ASP A 80 -6.94 -12.74 10.08
C ASP A 80 -6.31 -13.71 9.08
N MET A 81 -5.08 -14.14 9.35
CA MET A 81 -4.33 -15.04 8.48
C MET A 81 -4.95 -16.42 8.31
N ARG A 82 -5.95 -16.78 9.12
CA ARG A 82 -6.74 -18.02 8.95
C ARG A 82 -7.89 -17.83 7.99
N ASN A 83 -8.31 -16.59 7.73
CA ASN A 83 -9.39 -16.23 6.82
C ASN A 83 -9.16 -14.84 6.19
N MET A 84 -8.18 -14.72 5.31
CA MET A 84 -7.87 -13.46 4.61
C MET A 84 -8.98 -13.01 3.64
N LEU A 85 -9.97 -13.88 3.35
CA LEU A 85 -11.13 -13.54 2.52
C LEU A 85 -12.25 -12.83 3.31
N ASP A 86 -12.08 -12.60 4.59
CA ASP A 86 -12.88 -11.68 5.39
C ASP A 86 -12.11 -10.37 5.52
N LEU A 87 -12.56 -9.32 4.83
CA LEU A 87 -11.89 -8.01 4.84
C LEU A 87 -11.82 -7.40 6.24
N GLY A 88 -12.80 -7.69 7.09
CA GLY A 88 -12.89 -7.15 8.46
C GLY A 88 -13.21 -5.66 8.50
N GLY A 89 -13.91 -5.14 7.50
CA GLY A 89 -14.28 -3.73 7.45
C GLY A 89 -14.88 -3.30 6.12
N GLU A 90 -14.73 -1.99 5.83
CA GLU A 90 -15.25 -1.38 4.61
C GLU A 90 -14.26 -0.36 4.06
N VAL A 91 -14.05 -0.40 2.74
CA VAL A 91 -13.16 0.50 1.99
C VAL A 91 -13.94 1.18 0.87
N GLU A 92 -13.84 2.50 0.80
CA GLU A 92 -14.28 3.29 -0.36
C GLU A 92 -13.08 3.66 -1.22
N PHE A 93 -13.19 3.44 -2.51
CA PHE A 93 -12.18 3.78 -3.49
C PHE A 93 -12.80 4.38 -4.74
N ALA A 94 -12.28 5.53 -5.18
CA ALA A 94 -12.72 6.19 -6.40
C ALA A 94 -11.69 6.04 -7.53
N MET A 95 -12.19 5.79 -8.75
CA MET A 95 -11.37 5.68 -9.95
C MET A 95 -12.18 6.10 -11.18
N GLY A 96 -11.51 6.67 -12.19
CA GLY A 96 -12.15 7.05 -13.45
C GLY A 96 -11.13 7.36 -14.54
N GLU A 97 -11.51 7.11 -15.78
CA GLU A 97 -10.71 7.48 -16.96
C GLU A 97 -10.65 9.00 -17.14
N GLU A 98 -9.70 9.47 -17.93
CA GLU A 98 -9.58 10.90 -18.25
C GLU A 98 -10.85 11.39 -18.97
N GLY A 99 -11.42 12.49 -18.50
CA GLY A 99 -12.64 13.08 -19.04
C GLY A 99 -13.96 12.47 -18.56
N GLU A 100 -13.91 11.37 -17.81
CA GLU A 100 -15.09 10.73 -17.22
C GLU A 100 -15.28 11.15 -15.75
N ASP A 101 -16.49 11.03 -15.24
CA ASP A 101 -16.74 11.21 -13.82
C ASP A 101 -16.07 10.08 -13.01
N LEU A 102 -15.56 10.42 -11.82
CA LEU A 102 -15.03 9.40 -10.91
C LEU A 102 -16.17 8.53 -10.40
N ALA A 103 -16.02 7.22 -10.57
CA ALA A 103 -16.88 6.24 -9.92
C ALA A 103 -16.31 5.89 -8.54
N THR A 104 -17.14 5.94 -7.51
CA THR A 104 -16.79 5.49 -6.16
C THR A 104 -17.34 4.08 -5.95
N PHE A 105 -16.46 3.18 -5.53
CA PHE A 105 -16.77 1.80 -5.22
C PHE A 105 -16.64 1.57 -3.72
N VAL A 106 -17.54 0.75 -3.16
CA VAL A 106 -17.54 0.36 -1.74
C VAL A 106 -17.33 -1.14 -1.65
N PHE A 107 -16.31 -1.55 -0.89
CA PHE A 107 -15.93 -2.95 -0.73
C PHE A 107 -16.04 -3.37 0.73
N THR A 108 -16.72 -4.49 0.96
CA THR A 108 -16.78 -5.20 2.26
C THR A 108 -16.14 -6.59 2.18
N VAL A 109 -15.56 -6.92 1.04
CA VAL A 109 -14.81 -8.15 0.77
C VAL A 109 -13.43 -7.81 0.23
N PRO A 110 -12.44 -8.67 0.33
CA PRO A 110 -11.11 -8.44 -0.23
C PRO A 110 -11.16 -8.16 -1.73
N PHE A 111 -10.30 -7.26 -2.16
CA PHE A 111 -10.19 -6.90 -3.57
C PHE A 111 -8.76 -6.47 -3.92
N THR A 112 -8.47 -6.53 -5.19
CA THR A 112 -7.27 -5.97 -5.79
C THR A 112 -7.67 -5.03 -6.93
N VAL A 113 -6.87 -4.01 -7.17
CA VAL A 113 -7.07 -3.11 -8.30
C VAL A 113 -5.74 -2.82 -8.99
N TYR A 114 -5.74 -2.89 -10.30
CA TYR A 114 -4.70 -2.38 -11.17
C TYR A 114 -5.04 -0.96 -11.59
N ILE A 115 -4.12 -0.04 -11.40
CA ILE A 115 -4.24 1.36 -11.75
C ILE A 115 -3.17 1.66 -12.82
N PRO A 116 -3.54 1.73 -14.10
CA PRO A 116 -2.58 2.06 -15.16
C PRO A 116 -2.06 3.50 -15.02
N ALA A 117 -0.87 3.74 -15.55
CA ALA A 117 -0.32 5.09 -15.63
C ALA A 117 -1.32 6.06 -16.27
N GLY A 118 -1.49 7.24 -15.66
CA GLY A 118 -2.44 8.26 -16.09
C GLY A 118 -3.87 8.09 -15.57
N MET A 119 -4.24 6.94 -15.01
CA MET A 119 -5.58 6.72 -14.45
C MET A 119 -5.83 7.63 -13.24
N ARG A 120 -6.93 8.37 -13.26
CA ARG A 120 -7.39 9.20 -12.15
C ARG A 120 -7.94 8.29 -11.05
N HIS A 121 -7.47 8.47 -9.82
CA HIS A 121 -7.92 7.67 -8.68
C HIS A 121 -7.84 8.46 -7.37
N CYS A 122 -8.43 7.88 -6.32
CA CYS A 122 -8.73 8.49 -5.03
C CYS A 122 -9.88 9.51 -5.10
N PRO A 123 -10.58 9.77 -3.98
CA PRO A 123 -10.21 9.40 -2.59
C PRO A 123 -10.15 7.91 -2.29
N LEU A 124 -9.33 7.59 -1.27
CA LEU A 124 -9.27 6.26 -0.63
C LEU A 124 -9.60 6.43 0.86
N ARG A 125 -10.67 5.78 1.31
CA ARG A 125 -11.17 5.86 2.67
C ARG A 125 -11.39 4.49 3.26
N TYR A 126 -11.05 4.33 4.51
CA TYR A 126 -11.45 3.20 5.36
C TYR A 126 -12.61 3.70 6.22
N THR A 127 -13.82 3.32 5.86
CA THR A 127 -15.03 3.83 6.51
C THR A 127 -15.40 3.02 7.75
N ARG A 128 -14.92 1.75 7.81
CA ARG A 128 -15.14 0.85 8.94
C ARG A 128 -13.98 -0.12 9.10
N VAL A 129 -13.61 -0.40 10.34
CA VAL A 129 -12.74 -1.50 10.76
C VAL A 129 -13.44 -2.23 11.90
N ASP A 130 -13.73 -3.51 11.71
CA ASP A 130 -14.58 -4.28 12.64
C ASP A 130 -13.83 -4.69 13.91
N ASP A 131 -12.55 -5.01 13.79
CA ASP A 131 -11.69 -5.43 14.91
C ASP A 131 -10.26 -4.94 14.69
N PRO A 132 -9.77 -3.99 15.48
CA PRO A 132 -8.38 -3.50 15.37
C PRO A 132 -7.31 -4.60 15.53
N ALA A 133 -7.62 -5.71 16.19
CA ALA A 133 -6.70 -6.85 16.33
C ALA A 133 -6.65 -7.72 15.06
N ARG A 134 -7.58 -7.53 14.15
CA ARG A 134 -7.66 -8.16 12.82
C ARG A 134 -7.83 -7.08 11.76
N PRO A 135 -6.80 -6.24 11.53
CA PRO A 135 -6.87 -5.05 10.72
C PRO A 135 -7.17 -5.36 9.25
N ILE A 136 -7.61 -4.36 8.49
CA ILE A 136 -7.52 -4.44 7.03
C ILE A 136 -6.04 -4.33 6.64
N ILE A 137 -5.55 -5.26 5.85
CA ILE A 137 -4.21 -5.16 5.27
C ILE A 137 -4.32 -4.48 3.91
N HIS A 138 -3.58 -3.39 3.75
CA HIS A 138 -3.43 -2.69 2.48
C HIS A 138 -2.01 -2.86 1.96
N GLN A 139 -1.87 -3.36 0.74
CA GLN A 139 -0.60 -3.41 0.03
C GLN A 139 -0.64 -2.49 -1.19
N ASP A 140 0.43 -1.75 -1.38
CA ASP A 140 0.66 -0.83 -2.50
C ASP A 140 1.97 -1.23 -3.19
N LEU A 141 1.86 -1.76 -4.42
CA LEU A 141 2.98 -2.16 -5.25
C LEU A 141 3.07 -1.23 -6.46
N VAL A 142 4.22 -0.60 -6.63
CA VAL A 142 4.53 0.27 -7.78
C VAL A 142 5.86 -0.12 -8.42
N PHE A 143 5.94 -0.01 -9.73
CA PHE A 143 7.14 -0.32 -10.50
C PHE A 143 7.93 0.95 -10.83
N THR A 144 8.31 1.68 -9.79
CA THR A 144 9.14 2.88 -9.88
C THR A 144 10.05 3.01 -8.66
N GLY A 145 11.19 3.65 -8.84
CA GLY A 145 12.07 4.04 -7.73
C GLY A 145 11.59 5.30 -7.00
N GLU A 146 10.68 6.07 -7.59
CA GLU A 146 10.15 7.31 -7.03
C GLU A 146 8.63 7.32 -7.10
N TYR A 147 8.01 7.65 -5.97
CA TYR A 147 6.55 7.77 -5.88
C TYR A 147 6.15 9.24 -5.99
N ILE A 148 5.61 9.62 -7.14
CA ILE A 148 5.18 10.99 -7.43
C ILE A 148 3.69 10.99 -7.75
N ARG A 149 2.93 11.91 -7.13
CA ARG A 149 1.53 12.20 -7.44
C ARG A 149 1.47 13.43 -8.34
N LYS A 150 0.65 13.36 -9.37
CA LYS A 150 0.34 14.50 -10.23
C LYS A 150 -1.11 14.91 -9.96
N PRO A 151 -1.41 16.20 -9.73
CA PRO A 151 -2.79 16.65 -9.61
C PRO A 151 -3.59 16.21 -10.85
N ALA A 152 -4.79 15.70 -10.64
CA ALA A 152 -5.70 15.42 -11.73
C ALA A 152 -6.27 16.74 -12.24
N SER A 153 -6.14 16.98 -13.53
CA SER A 153 -6.76 18.11 -14.22
C SER A 153 -8.27 17.89 -14.40
#